data_9d50bdffad5f5dc22ae6f0cde112008f
#
_entry.id   9d50bdffad5f5dc22ae6f0cde112008f
#
_cell.length_a   1.000
_cell.length_b   1.000
_cell.length_c   1.000
_cell.angle_alpha   90.00
_cell.angle_beta   90.00
_cell.angle_gamma   90.00
#
_symmetry.space_group_name_H-M   'P 1'
#
loop_
_entity.id
_entity.type
_entity.pdbx_description
1 polymer ?
#
loop_
_entity_poly.entity_id
_entity_poly.type
_entity_poly.pdbx_seq_one_letter_code
_entity_poly.pdbx_strand_id
1 'polypeptide(L)'
;YKRQAQEELAAILGTNKENQEDEEDEASSDSSEEVVSVESDDYSIPKSILETANAMYVDEKMKMSSSFDDLADILSNTYQASLKRCDLSSAETMNEINDWVNEKTHGLIPSILDEPMDPSIRMTLLNAVYFKAAWVNAFEKELTDKQIFHGKEGDTSVDMMHQQDHFEYAENDEYQMIRLPYHGGCEMTVYLPKDSVVADKWSEKDYLYQLGLEADKQEWDSREVSLSMPKFEMKYGKELKDILKELGLEAIFDGCIYDRLTDEEMAAGSIYHKTAIKNDENGTEAAAVTMALMEAMALLPEDDIVEMNMDHPFY
;
A
#
# COMPACT_ATOMS: atom_id res chain seq x y z
N TYR A 1 -14.80 24.89 3.60
CA TYR A 1 -14.57 24.31 2.27
C TYR A 1 -13.07 24.15 1.96
N LYS A 2 -12.22 25.23 2.01
CA LYS A 2 -10.78 25.12 1.68
C LYS A 2 -10.00 24.19 2.61
N ARG A 3 -10.30 24.18 3.90
CA ARG A 3 -9.63 23.32 4.89
C ARG A 3 -10.01 21.85 4.73
N GLN A 4 -11.28 21.59 4.47
CA GLN A 4 -11.79 20.24 4.24
C GLN A 4 -11.22 19.62 2.96
N ALA A 5 -11.13 20.39 1.86
CA ALA A 5 -10.47 19.94 0.63
C ALA A 5 -8.96 19.68 0.81
N GLN A 6 -8.29 20.40 1.72
CA GLN A 6 -6.89 20.17 2.07
C GLN A 6 -6.71 18.90 2.92
N GLU A 7 -7.64 18.65 3.85
CA GLU A 7 -7.66 17.44 4.67
C GLU A 7 -7.98 16.20 3.83
N GLU A 8 -8.92 16.31 2.88
CA GLU A 8 -9.24 15.25 1.92
C GLU A 8 -8.07 14.98 0.95
N LEU A 9 -7.39 16.01 0.46
CA LEU A 9 -6.22 15.86 -0.39
C LEU A 9 -5.04 15.22 0.38
N ALA A 10 -4.85 15.58 1.65
CA ALA A 10 -3.84 14.99 2.52
C ALA A 10 -4.14 13.51 2.82
N ALA A 11 -5.41 13.14 2.96
CA ALA A 11 -5.84 11.76 3.11
C ALA A 11 -5.60 10.93 1.83
N ILE A 12 -5.90 11.50 0.66
CA ILE A 12 -5.65 10.86 -0.64
C ILE A 12 -4.15 10.66 -0.89
N LEU A 13 -3.31 11.60 -0.43
CA LEU A 13 -1.86 11.55 -0.59
C LEU A 13 -1.15 10.77 0.52
N GLY A 14 -1.86 10.24 1.51
CA GLY A 14 -1.31 9.41 2.57
C GLY A 14 -0.38 10.15 3.56
N THR A 15 -0.54 11.46 3.71
CA THR A 15 0.35 12.31 4.53
C THR A 15 -0.17 12.61 5.93
N ASN A 16 -0.90 11.70 6.56
CA ASN A 16 -1.26 11.87 7.97
C ASN A 16 -0.01 11.72 8.85
N LYS A 17 0.42 12.82 9.47
CA LYS A 17 1.43 12.79 10.53
C LYS A 17 0.82 12.17 11.76
N GLU A 18 1.20 10.95 12.11
CA GLU A 18 1.12 10.52 13.50
C GLU A 18 2.17 11.29 14.31
N ASN A 19 1.68 12.02 15.32
CA ASN A 19 2.53 12.73 16.27
C ASN A 19 3.36 11.71 17.06
N GLN A 20 4.67 11.70 16.86
CA GLN A 20 5.60 11.17 17.85
C GLN A 20 5.72 12.21 18.96
N GLU A 21 5.05 11.98 20.07
CA GLU A 21 5.37 12.64 21.33
C GLU A 21 6.48 11.83 22.00
N ASP A 22 7.67 12.42 22.04
CA ASP A 22 8.80 11.93 22.84
C ASP A 22 8.50 12.18 24.32
N GLU A 23 8.16 11.13 25.07
CA GLU A 23 8.22 11.18 26.54
C GLU A 23 9.64 10.84 27.00
N GLU A 24 10.38 11.86 27.40
CA GLU A 24 11.57 11.72 28.23
C GLU A 24 11.12 11.49 29.68
N ASP A 25 11.28 10.28 30.19
CA ASP A 25 11.21 10.03 31.63
C ASP A 25 12.59 9.74 32.18
N GLU A 26 13.08 10.72 32.98
CA GLU A 26 14.19 10.54 33.91
C GLU A 26 13.75 9.75 35.13
N ALA A 27 14.40 8.62 35.42
CA ALA A 27 14.41 8.10 36.77
C ALA A 27 15.69 7.32 37.07
N SER A 28 16.48 7.87 38.00
CA SER A 28 17.62 7.28 38.66
C SER A 28 17.22 6.16 39.63
N SER A 29 17.97 5.07 39.69
CA SER A 29 18.66 4.59 40.92
C SER A 29 19.26 3.19 40.75
N ASP A 30 20.54 3.18 40.94
CA ASP A 30 21.47 2.21 41.56
C ASP A 30 20.88 0.92 42.14
N SER A 31 21.28 -0.23 41.54
CA SER A 31 21.60 -1.48 42.26
C SER A 31 22.43 -2.41 41.35
N SER A 32 23.66 -2.63 41.77
CA SER A 32 24.60 -3.56 41.20
C SER A 32 24.14 -5.01 41.30
N GLU A 33 23.82 -5.65 40.17
CA GLU A 33 23.87 -7.09 40.00
C GLU A 33 24.64 -7.43 38.73
N GLU A 34 25.60 -8.35 38.92
CA GLU A 34 26.54 -8.83 37.93
C GLU A 34 25.78 -9.61 36.85
N VAL A 35 25.44 -8.93 35.74
CA VAL A 35 24.79 -9.55 34.58
C VAL A 35 25.87 -10.17 33.72
N VAL A 36 25.89 -11.50 33.69
CA VAL A 36 26.58 -12.28 32.67
C VAL A 36 26.09 -11.78 31.30
N SER A 37 26.95 -11.13 30.54
CA SER A 37 26.70 -10.72 29.18
C SER A 37 26.59 -11.95 28.30
N VAL A 38 25.35 -12.42 28.10
CA VAL A 38 25.02 -13.21 26.92
C VAL A 38 25.07 -12.23 25.77
N GLU A 39 26.00 -12.41 24.83
CA GLU A 39 25.96 -11.70 23.55
C GLU A 39 24.57 -11.93 22.95
N SER A 40 23.68 -10.95 23.06
CA SER A 40 22.42 -10.95 22.35
C SER A 40 22.76 -10.73 20.88
N ASP A 41 22.68 -11.80 20.08
CA ASP A 41 22.49 -11.64 18.65
C ASP A 41 21.36 -10.61 18.47
N ASP A 42 21.67 -9.52 17.78
CA ASP A 42 20.76 -8.40 17.53
C ASP A 42 19.61 -8.88 16.60
N TYR A 43 18.62 -9.57 17.16
CA TYR A 43 17.39 -9.92 16.48
C TYR A 43 16.53 -8.66 16.35
N SER A 44 16.89 -7.82 15.40
CA SER A 44 16.02 -6.71 15.02
C SER A 44 14.76 -7.27 14.35
N ILE A 45 13.63 -7.15 15.03
CA ILE A 45 12.31 -7.46 14.44
C ILE A 45 12.17 -6.62 13.17
N PRO A 46 11.86 -7.24 12.01
CA PRO A 46 11.69 -6.48 10.78
C PRO A 46 10.57 -5.45 10.95
N LYS A 47 10.88 -4.19 10.71
CA LYS A 47 9.85 -3.14 10.75
C LYS A 47 9.10 -3.13 9.43
N SER A 48 7.77 -2.95 9.50
CA SER A 48 7.00 -2.61 8.32
C SER A 48 7.43 -1.25 7.78
N ILE A 49 7.54 -1.15 6.47
CA ILE A 49 7.90 0.07 5.75
C ILE A 49 6.74 0.42 4.84
N LEU A 50 6.14 1.58 5.07
CA LEU A 50 5.18 2.19 4.15
C LEU A 50 5.74 3.53 3.71
N GLU A 51 6.14 3.63 2.47
CA GLU A 51 6.67 4.86 1.88
C GLU A 51 5.70 5.35 0.81
N THR A 52 5.28 6.60 0.93
CA THR A 52 4.53 7.29 -0.11
C THR A 52 5.39 8.40 -0.68
N ALA A 53 5.53 8.44 -1.99
CA ALA A 53 6.29 9.45 -2.68
C ALA A 53 5.36 10.27 -3.58
N ASN A 54 5.41 11.59 -3.42
CA ASN A 54 4.58 12.53 -4.16
C ASN A 54 5.47 13.49 -4.94
N ALA A 55 5.11 13.77 -6.19
CA ALA A 55 5.79 14.78 -6.98
C ALA A 55 4.83 15.57 -7.85
N MET A 56 5.12 16.84 -8.00
CA MET A 56 4.49 17.74 -8.97
C MET A 56 5.55 18.18 -9.97
N TYR A 57 5.31 17.93 -11.25
CA TYR A 57 6.14 18.43 -12.33
C TYR A 57 5.35 19.48 -13.10
N VAL A 58 5.99 20.63 -13.38
CA VAL A 58 5.40 21.75 -14.11
C VAL A 58 6.25 22.14 -15.30
N ASP A 59 5.57 22.52 -16.39
CA ASP A 59 6.25 22.91 -17.64
C ASP A 59 7.08 24.18 -17.43
N GLU A 60 8.33 24.17 -17.88
CA GLU A 60 9.25 25.31 -17.76
C GLU A 60 8.80 26.56 -18.52
N LYS A 61 7.94 26.38 -19.54
CA LYS A 61 7.39 27.47 -20.34
C LYS A 61 6.30 28.26 -19.63
N MET A 62 5.79 27.74 -18.50
CA MET A 62 4.80 28.45 -17.70
C MET A 62 5.40 29.68 -17.01
N LYS A 63 4.61 30.73 -16.94
CA LYS A 63 4.92 31.92 -16.13
C LYS A 63 4.54 31.60 -14.67
N MET A 64 5.54 31.47 -13.81
CA MET A 64 5.30 31.20 -12.41
C MET A 64 4.77 32.44 -11.66
N SER A 65 3.89 32.19 -10.69
CA SER A 65 3.46 33.17 -9.69
C SER A 65 4.62 33.65 -8.82
N SER A 66 4.49 34.82 -8.21
CA SER A 66 5.43 35.28 -7.18
C SER A 66 5.43 34.43 -5.92
N SER A 67 4.41 33.60 -5.71
CA SER A 67 4.26 32.68 -4.58
C SER A 67 4.70 31.23 -4.90
N PHE A 68 5.41 31.05 -6.01
CA PHE A 68 5.86 29.71 -6.42
C PHE A 68 6.82 29.06 -5.42
N ASP A 69 7.76 29.84 -4.85
CA ASP A 69 8.70 29.34 -3.84
C ASP A 69 7.98 28.97 -2.54
N ASP A 70 6.98 29.77 -2.12
CA ASP A 70 6.13 29.42 -0.97
C ASP A 70 5.33 28.14 -1.20
N LEU A 71 4.86 27.91 -2.45
CA LEU A 71 4.20 26.66 -2.81
C LEU A 71 5.15 25.46 -2.71
N ALA A 72 6.39 25.60 -3.20
CA ALA A 72 7.40 24.56 -3.11
C ALA A 72 7.68 24.17 -1.64
N ASP A 73 7.78 25.18 -0.76
CA ASP A 73 7.97 24.96 0.68
C ASP A 73 6.77 24.23 1.32
N ILE A 74 5.52 24.60 0.94
CA ILE A 74 4.32 23.93 1.45
C ILE A 74 4.27 22.50 0.96
N LEU A 75 4.53 22.23 -0.32
CA LEU A 75 4.54 20.89 -0.88
C LEU A 75 5.58 20.00 -0.18
N SER A 76 6.78 20.53 0.01
CA SER A 76 7.85 19.79 0.69
C SER A 76 7.55 19.52 2.17
N ASN A 77 7.16 20.55 2.92
CA ASN A 77 7.05 20.46 4.39
C ASN A 77 5.73 19.85 4.86
N THR A 78 4.64 20.01 4.09
CA THR A 78 3.30 19.53 4.50
C THR A 78 2.95 18.21 3.85
N TYR A 79 3.28 18.06 2.54
CA TYR A 79 2.87 16.91 1.74
C TYR A 79 4.03 15.98 1.39
N GLN A 80 5.26 16.29 1.85
CA GLN A 80 6.48 15.56 1.51
C GLN A 80 6.61 15.34 -0.01
N ALA A 81 6.10 16.31 -0.79
CA ALA A 81 6.06 16.26 -2.24
C ALA A 81 7.18 17.12 -2.85
N SER A 82 7.82 16.61 -3.88
CA SER A 82 8.78 17.38 -4.67
C SER A 82 8.06 18.22 -5.72
N LEU A 83 8.51 19.47 -5.93
CA LEU A 83 8.07 20.31 -7.02
C LEU A 83 9.24 20.53 -7.98
N LYS A 84 9.05 20.18 -9.26
CA LYS A 84 10.08 20.32 -10.28
C LYS A 84 9.55 21.03 -11.51
N ARG A 85 10.38 21.92 -12.06
CA ARG A 85 10.13 22.66 -13.29
C ARG A 85 11.02 22.14 -14.41
N CYS A 86 10.44 21.68 -15.53
CA CYS A 86 11.16 21.04 -16.63
C CYS A 86 10.35 21.09 -17.94
N ASP A 87 10.94 20.67 -19.06
CA ASP A 87 10.20 20.42 -20.30
C ASP A 87 9.50 19.06 -20.22
N LEU A 88 8.21 19.04 -19.92
CA LEU A 88 7.40 17.82 -19.77
C LEU A 88 7.33 16.99 -21.06
N SER A 89 7.55 17.59 -22.22
CA SER A 89 7.52 16.91 -23.52
C SER A 89 8.85 16.30 -23.94
N SER A 90 9.88 16.42 -23.11
CA SER A 90 11.20 15.88 -23.42
C SER A 90 11.35 14.41 -22.99
N ALA A 91 12.12 13.65 -23.75
CA ALA A 91 12.50 12.29 -23.38
C ALA A 91 13.39 12.24 -22.11
N GLU A 92 14.13 13.31 -21.85
CA GLU A 92 14.97 13.44 -20.66
C GLU A 92 14.09 13.49 -19.39
N THR A 93 13.05 14.34 -19.38
CA THR A 93 12.09 14.41 -18.28
C THR A 93 11.32 13.10 -18.09
N MET A 94 10.91 12.43 -19.18
CA MET A 94 10.28 11.12 -19.09
C MET A 94 11.19 10.11 -18.36
N ASN A 95 12.46 10.03 -18.75
CA ASN A 95 13.41 9.13 -18.11
C ASN A 95 13.63 9.49 -16.65
N GLU A 96 13.76 10.76 -16.32
CA GLU A 96 13.89 11.23 -14.95
C GLU A 96 12.68 10.86 -14.08
N ILE A 97 11.47 11.01 -14.60
CA ILE A 97 10.24 10.60 -13.91
C ILE A 97 10.24 9.09 -13.67
N ASN A 98 10.63 8.29 -14.67
CA ASN A 98 10.72 6.85 -14.53
C ASN A 98 11.79 6.44 -13.52
N ASP A 99 12.96 7.07 -13.54
CA ASP A 99 14.04 6.82 -12.58
C ASP A 99 13.59 7.19 -11.15
N TRP A 100 12.87 8.31 -10.99
CA TRP A 100 12.32 8.72 -9.71
C TRP A 100 11.31 7.69 -9.15
N VAL A 101 10.36 7.21 -9.98
CA VAL A 101 9.40 6.18 -9.56
C VAL A 101 10.10 4.88 -9.21
N ASN A 102 11.07 4.46 -10.03
CA ASN A 102 11.87 3.25 -9.80
C ASN A 102 12.64 3.33 -8.47
N GLU A 103 13.27 4.47 -8.18
CA GLU A 103 13.95 4.72 -6.90
C GLU A 103 12.97 4.67 -5.73
N LYS A 104 11.85 5.41 -5.81
CA LYS A 104 10.86 5.51 -4.72
C LYS A 104 10.08 4.23 -4.46
N THR A 105 10.08 3.30 -5.39
CA THR A 105 9.47 1.97 -5.26
C THR A 105 10.50 0.85 -5.16
N HIS A 106 11.76 1.18 -4.87
CA HIS A 106 12.87 0.23 -4.68
C HIS A 106 12.98 -0.80 -5.83
N GLY A 107 12.66 -0.37 -7.05
CA GLY A 107 12.72 -1.22 -8.25
C GLY A 107 11.44 -1.98 -8.60
N LEU A 108 10.42 -1.95 -7.76
CA LEU A 108 9.13 -2.63 -8.04
C LEU A 108 8.45 -2.06 -9.28
N ILE A 109 8.53 -0.74 -9.46
CA ILE A 109 7.93 -0.04 -10.60
C ILE A 109 9.05 0.60 -11.43
N PRO A 110 9.52 -0.07 -12.48
CA PRO A 110 10.64 0.43 -13.27
C PRO A 110 10.28 1.64 -14.15
N SER A 111 9.01 1.83 -14.49
CA SER A 111 8.54 2.96 -15.30
C SER A 111 7.08 3.28 -15.05
N ILE A 112 6.70 4.54 -15.22
CA ILE A 112 5.31 5.02 -15.15
C ILE A 112 4.87 5.64 -16.49
N LEU A 113 5.81 6.11 -17.28
CA LEU A 113 5.60 6.69 -18.61
C LEU A 113 6.32 5.84 -19.67
N ASP A 114 5.60 5.49 -20.74
CA ASP A 114 6.15 4.76 -21.88
C ASP A 114 6.60 5.70 -23.00
N GLU A 115 6.08 6.93 -23.03
CA GLU A 115 6.43 7.98 -23.98
C GLU A 115 6.44 9.37 -23.30
N PRO A 116 7.13 10.36 -23.88
CA PRO A 116 7.08 11.73 -23.39
C PRO A 116 5.65 12.28 -23.36
N MET A 117 5.35 13.18 -22.42
CA MET A 117 4.02 13.78 -22.31
C MET A 117 3.70 14.65 -23.53
N ASP A 118 2.40 14.79 -23.83
CA ASP A 118 1.92 15.70 -24.86
C ASP A 118 2.38 17.14 -24.54
N PRO A 119 2.90 17.89 -25.56
CA PRO A 119 3.37 19.26 -25.36
C PRO A 119 2.32 20.26 -24.84
N SER A 120 1.04 19.90 -24.84
CA SER A 120 -0.04 20.72 -24.24
C SER A 120 -0.13 20.56 -22.73
N ILE A 121 0.44 19.52 -22.14
CA ILE A 121 0.44 19.30 -20.70
C ILE A 121 1.33 20.33 -20.02
N ARG A 122 0.78 21.01 -19.00
CA ARG A 122 1.49 22.05 -18.23
C ARG A 122 1.84 21.62 -16.82
N MET A 123 1.14 20.63 -16.30
CA MET A 123 1.35 20.11 -14.95
C MET A 123 0.98 18.64 -14.91
N THR A 124 1.77 17.84 -14.18
CA THR A 124 1.44 16.47 -13.84
C THR A 124 1.72 16.22 -12.38
N LEU A 125 0.89 15.38 -11.77
CA LEU A 125 1.06 14.89 -10.40
C LEU A 125 1.38 13.39 -10.46
N LEU A 126 2.33 12.99 -9.65
CA LEU A 126 2.77 11.61 -9.52
C LEU A 126 2.65 11.17 -8.07
N ASN A 127 2.08 10.00 -7.86
CA ASN A 127 2.08 9.32 -6.58
C ASN A 127 2.60 7.89 -6.76
N ALA A 128 3.55 7.51 -5.94
CA ALA A 128 4.07 6.15 -5.87
C ALA A 128 3.98 5.65 -4.43
N VAL A 129 3.57 4.40 -4.26
CA VAL A 129 3.46 3.76 -2.96
C VAL A 129 4.32 2.51 -2.94
N TYR A 130 5.12 2.38 -1.89
CA TYR A 130 5.92 1.21 -1.58
C TYR A 130 5.53 0.67 -0.21
N PHE A 131 5.23 -0.62 -0.14
CA PHE A 131 4.96 -1.32 1.10
C PHE A 131 5.82 -2.57 1.20
N LYS A 132 6.46 -2.73 2.36
CA LYS A 132 7.27 -3.90 2.69
C LYS A 132 7.03 -4.28 4.13
N ALA A 133 6.66 -5.54 4.36
CA ALA A 133 6.43 -6.05 5.70
C ALA A 133 6.63 -7.58 5.74
N ALA A 134 7.24 -8.07 6.79
CA ALA A 134 7.39 -9.51 7.02
C ALA A 134 6.16 -10.02 7.79
N TRP A 135 5.69 -11.22 7.42
CA TRP A 135 4.66 -11.92 8.21
C TRP A 135 5.13 -12.15 9.65
N VAL A 136 4.23 -12.05 10.62
CA VAL A 136 4.50 -12.51 12.00
C VAL A 136 4.78 -14.01 11.99
N ASN A 137 3.94 -14.76 11.28
CA ASN A 137 4.12 -16.19 11.04
C ASN A 137 4.38 -16.40 9.55
N ALA A 138 5.64 -16.60 9.17
CA ALA A 138 6.04 -16.83 7.79
C ALA A 138 5.60 -18.22 7.32
N PHE A 139 5.27 -18.35 6.02
CA PHE A 139 5.01 -19.65 5.41
C PHE A 139 6.31 -20.43 5.24
N GLU A 140 6.25 -21.74 5.41
CA GLU A 140 7.39 -22.64 5.15
C GLU A 140 7.54 -22.85 3.63
N LYS A 141 8.72 -22.52 3.09
CA LYS A 141 8.98 -22.64 1.63
C LYS A 141 8.88 -24.08 1.13
N GLU A 142 9.19 -25.03 1.98
CA GLU A 142 9.13 -26.46 1.69
C GLU A 142 7.70 -26.97 1.52
N LEU A 143 6.73 -26.26 2.06
CA LEU A 143 5.30 -26.57 1.92
C LEU A 143 4.66 -25.91 0.70
N THR A 144 5.36 -24.98 0.03
CA THR A 144 4.86 -24.34 -1.20
C THR A 144 4.90 -25.34 -2.36
N ASP A 145 3.77 -25.54 -3.02
CA ASP A 145 3.66 -26.44 -4.17
C ASP A 145 2.94 -25.79 -5.37
N LYS A 146 2.92 -26.48 -6.50
CA LYS A 146 2.22 -26.02 -7.70
C LYS A 146 0.77 -26.45 -7.67
N GLN A 147 -0.14 -25.49 -7.64
CA GLN A 147 -1.58 -25.72 -7.71
C GLN A 147 -2.23 -24.93 -8.84
N ILE A 148 -3.51 -25.24 -9.12
CA ILE A 148 -4.30 -24.51 -10.12
C ILE A 148 -5.06 -23.40 -9.42
N PHE A 149 -4.94 -22.19 -9.95
CA PHE A 149 -5.75 -21.04 -9.59
C PHE A 149 -6.81 -20.82 -10.67
N HIS A 150 -8.07 -20.81 -10.27
CA HIS A 150 -9.22 -20.65 -11.13
C HIS A 150 -9.57 -19.18 -11.36
N GLY A 151 -8.79 -18.52 -12.22
CA GLY A 151 -8.96 -17.09 -12.53
C GLY A 151 -10.15 -16.80 -13.45
N LYS A 152 -10.58 -15.54 -13.50
CA LYS A 152 -11.68 -15.09 -14.41
C LYS A 152 -11.37 -15.33 -15.89
N GLU A 153 -10.09 -15.30 -16.28
CA GLU A 153 -9.65 -15.54 -17.66
C GLU A 153 -9.25 -16.99 -17.93
N GLY A 154 -9.38 -17.86 -16.93
CA GLY A 154 -9.06 -19.29 -17.00
C GLY A 154 -8.09 -19.74 -15.94
N ASP A 155 -7.80 -21.03 -15.96
CA ASP A 155 -6.95 -21.73 -15.02
C ASP A 155 -5.47 -21.38 -15.23
N THR A 156 -4.75 -21.09 -14.14
CA THR A 156 -3.33 -20.78 -14.16
C THR A 156 -2.61 -21.58 -13.06
N SER A 157 -1.43 -22.12 -13.38
CA SER A 157 -0.58 -22.78 -12.37
C SER A 157 0.18 -21.73 -11.56
N VAL A 158 -0.03 -21.75 -10.25
CA VAL A 158 0.61 -20.84 -9.29
C VAL A 158 1.44 -21.60 -8.26
N ASP A 159 2.35 -20.91 -7.58
CA ASP A 159 2.99 -21.40 -6.36
C ASP A 159 2.03 -21.14 -5.19
N MET A 160 1.45 -22.18 -4.61
CA MET A 160 0.53 -22.11 -3.48
C MET A 160 1.30 -22.35 -2.19
N MET A 161 1.29 -21.36 -1.30
CA MET A 161 1.87 -21.44 0.05
C MET A 161 0.86 -22.04 1.01
N HIS A 162 1.33 -22.81 1.99
CA HIS A 162 0.48 -23.48 2.97
C HIS A 162 0.95 -23.17 4.39
N GLN A 163 -0.02 -22.97 5.28
CA GLN A 163 0.21 -22.73 6.69
C GLN A 163 -0.99 -23.20 7.51
N GLN A 164 -0.77 -23.77 8.68
CA GLN A 164 -1.82 -24.06 9.65
C GLN A 164 -1.46 -23.40 10.97
N ASP A 165 -2.29 -22.45 11.39
CA ASP A 165 -2.06 -21.66 12.60
C ASP A 165 -3.38 -21.04 13.09
N HIS A 166 -3.33 -20.36 14.25
CA HIS A 166 -4.43 -19.58 14.76
C HIS A 166 -4.42 -18.17 14.18
N PHE A 167 -5.53 -17.80 13.54
CA PHE A 167 -5.72 -16.47 12.94
C PHE A 167 -7.02 -15.84 13.44
N GLU A 168 -7.09 -14.51 13.39
CA GLU A 168 -8.37 -13.82 13.44
C GLU A 168 -9.14 -14.16 12.17
N TYR A 169 -10.24 -14.87 12.37
CA TYR A 169 -11.10 -15.39 11.29
C TYR A 169 -12.55 -14.98 11.53
N ALA A 170 -13.25 -14.72 10.46
CA ALA A 170 -14.69 -14.52 10.45
C ALA A 170 -15.28 -15.03 9.14
N GLU A 171 -16.54 -15.40 9.14
CA GLU A 171 -17.25 -15.79 7.93
C GLU A 171 -18.73 -15.45 7.99
N ASN A 172 -19.34 -15.34 6.81
CA ASN A 172 -20.78 -15.23 6.64
C ASN A 172 -21.24 -16.10 5.46
N ASP A 173 -22.47 -15.93 5.00
CA ASP A 173 -23.03 -16.72 3.87
C ASP A 173 -22.33 -16.45 2.53
N GLU A 174 -21.67 -15.30 2.37
CA GLU A 174 -21.10 -14.86 1.10
C GLU A 174 -19.57 -15.07 1.02
N TYR A 175 -18.82 -14.91 2.13
CA TYR A 175 -17.36 -14.98 2.12
C TYR A 175 -16.76 -15.44 3.45
N GLN A 176 -15.52 -15.93 3.35
CA GLN A 176 -14.60 -16.12 4.46
C GLN A 176 -13.67 -14.92 4.57
N MET A 177 -13.25 -14.58 5.78
CA MET A 177 -12.33 -13.47 6.06
C MET A 177 -11.23 -13.94 7.01
N ILE A 178 -10.00 -13.49 6.75
CA ILE A 178 -8.85 -13.75 7.62
C ILE A 178 -7.98 -12.51 7.74
N ARG A 179 -7.38 -12.32 8.91
CA ARG A 179 -6.34 -11.31 9.14
C ARG A 179 -4.99 -11.97 9.29
N LEU A 180 -4.06 -11.55 8.47
CA LEU A 180 -2.68 -12.03 8.44
C LEU A 180 -1.78 -10.90 8.98
N PRO A 181 -1.24 -11.03 10.21
CA PRO A 181 -0.48 -9.96 10.82
C PRO A 181 0.93 -9.86 10.23
N TYR A 182 1.39 -8.63 10.04
CA TYR A 182 2.77 -8.31 9.76
C TYR A 182 3.50 -7.83 11.02
N HIS A 183 4.81 -8.03 11.08
CA HIS A 183 5.63 -7.33 12.07
C HIS A 183 5.53 -5.81 11.88
N GLY A 184 5.37 -5.07 12.98
CA GLY A 184 5.26 -3.62 12.96
C GLY A 184 3.83 -3.07 13.02
N GLY A 185 2.83 -3.94 13.32
CA GLY A 185 1.46 -3.53 13.64
C GLY A 185 0.54 -3.31 12.43
N CYS A 186 0.97 -3.68 11.23
CA CYS A 186 0.09 -3.77 10.06
C CYS A 186 -0.50 -5.18 9.92
N GLU A 187 -1.57 -5.31 9.16
CA GLU A 187 -2.17 -6.61 8.81
C GLU A 187 -2.66 -6.62 7.37
N MET A 188 -2.75 -7.80 6.78
CA MET A 188 -3.47 -8.01 5.52
C MET A 188 -4.81 -8.67 5.85
N THR A 189 -5.91 -8.01 5.54
CA THR A 189 -7.25 -8.62 5.62
C THR A 189 -7.60 -9.17 4.25
N VAL A 190 -7.94 -10.45 4.19
CA VAL A 190 -8.32 -11.12 2.95
C VAL A 190 -9.77 -11.55 3.01
N TYR A 191 -10.48 -11.31 1.91
CA TYR A 191 -11.86 -11.74 1.68
C TYR A 191 -11.88 -12.78 0.57
N LEU A 192 -12.32 -13.98 0.88
CA LEU A 192 -12.49 -15.07 -0.07
C LEU A 192 -13.98 -15.33 -0.30
N PRO A 193 -14.52 -15.06 -1.49
CA PRO A 193 -15.93 -15.30 -1.79
C PRO A 193 -16.22 -16.79 -1.81
N LYS A 194 -17.36 -17.21 -1.26
CA LYS A 194 -17.78 -18.62 -1.25
C LYS A 194 -18.29 -19.12 -2.61
N ASP A 195 -18.62 -18.20 -3.52
CA ASP A 195 -19.01 -18.52 -4.88
C ASP A 195 -18.68 -17.40 -5.89
N SER A 196 -18.79 -17.71 -7.18
CA SER A 196 -18.48 -16.78 -8.27
C SER A 196 -19.45 -15.59 -8.37
N VAL A 197 -20.68 -15.74 -7.89
CA VAL A 197 -21.71 -14.68 -7.93
C VAL A 197 -21.30 -13.56 -6.95
N VAL A 198 -20.77 -13.92 -5.80
CA VAL A 198 -20.21 -12.96 -4.84
C VAL A 198 -19.00 -12.26 -5.43
N ALA A 199 -18.07 -13.01 -6.06
CA ALA A 199 -16.88 -12.43 -6.68
C ALA A 199 -17.24 -11.43 -7.80
N ASP A 200 -18.33 -11.62 -8.52
CA ASP A 200 -18.77 -10.70 -9.57
C ASP A 200 -19.28 -9.36 -9.03
N LYS A 201 -19.80 -9.32 -7.79
CA LYS A 201 -20.21 -8.07 -7.11
C LYS A 201 -19.03 -7.13 -6.88
N TRP A 202 -17.81 -7.62 -6.82
CA TRP A 202 -16.60 -6.79 -6.59
C TRP A 202 -16.31 -5.82 -7.73
N SER A 203 -16.88 -6.05 -8.90
CA SER A 203 -16.85 -5.09 -10.01
C SER A 203 -17.86 -3.94 -9.84
N GLU A 204 -18.79 -4.05 -8.88
CA GLU A 204 -19.77 -3.02 -8.61
C GLU A 204 -19.11 -1.84 -7.89
N LYS A 205 -19.48 -0.63 -8.29
CA LYS A 205 -19.01 0.60 -7.66
C LYS A 205 -19.37 0.56 -6.16
N ASP A 206 -18.41 0.95 -5.34
CA ASP A 206 -18.53 1.04 -3.88
C ASP A 206 -18.63 -0.30 -3.11
N TYR A 207 -18.77 -1.46 -3.76
CA TYR A 207 -18.90 -2.73 -3.05
C TYR A 207 -17.66 -3.04 -2.20
N LEU A 208 -16.46 -2.91 -2.77
CA LEU A 208 -15.20 -3.14 -2.04
C LEU A 208 -14.99 -2.15 -0.89
N TYR A 209 -15.41 -0.89 -1.08
CA TYR A 209 -15.39 0.09 0.00
C TYR A 209 -16.32 -0.31 1.14
N GLN A 210 -17.51 -0.81 0.85
CA GLN A 210 -18.44 -1.30 1.87
C GLN A 210 -17.90 -2.53 2.58
N LEU A 211 -17.24 -3.47 1.89
CA LEU A 211 -16.56 -4.60 2.52
C LEU A 211 -15.52 -4.15 3.56
N GLY A 212 -14.69 -3.16 3.23
CA GLY A 212 -13.73 -2.60 4.17
C GLY A 212 -14.38 -2.03 5.42
N LEU A 213 -15.50 -1.28 5.25
CA LEU A 213 -16.26 -0.75 6.39
C LEU A 213 -16.97 -1.84 7.21
N GLU A 214 -17.30 -2.95 6.61
CA GLU A 214 -17.89 -4.11 7.30
C GLU A 214 -16.85 -4.86 8.13
N ALA A 215 -15.62 -4.98 7.63
CA ALA A 215 -14.53 -5.62 8.37
C ALA A 215 -14.28 -4.95 9.72
N ASP A 216 -14.33 -3.61 9.76
CA ASP A 216 -14.15 -2.85 11.01
C ASP A 216 -15.25 -3.12 12.06
N LYS A 217 -16.41 -3.63 11.63
CA LYS A 217 -17.57 -3.93 12.49
C LYS A 217 -17.73 -5.43 12.77
N GLN A 218 -16.95 -6.26 12.08
CA GLN A 218 -17.04 -7.71 12.20
C GLN A 218 -16.52 -8.16 13.56
N GLU A 219 -17.20 -9.16 14.16
CA GLU A 219 -16.67 -9.90 15.28
C GLU A 219 -15.67 -10.92 14.76
N TRP A 220 -14.44 -10.85 15.23
CA TRP A 220 -13.34 -11.74 14.84
C TRP A 220 -13.10 -12.75 15.96
N ASP A 221 -13.02 -14.01 15.58
CA ASP A 221 -12.70 -15.13 16.48
C ASP A 221 -11.32 -15.68 16.16
N SER A 222 -10.55 -16.04 17.19
CA SER A 222 -9.31 -16.80 16.98
C SER A 222 -9.67 -18.23 16.61
N ARG A 223 -9.36 -18.64 15.38
CA ARG A 223 -9.66 -20.00 14.88
C ARG A 223 -8.40 -20.63 14.32
N GLU A 224 -8.27 -21.94 14.50
CA GLU A 224 -7.27 -22.73 13.79
C GLU A 224 -7.68 -22.86 12.32
N VAL A 225 -6.85 -22.30 11.40
CA VAL A 225 -7.12 -22.26 9.97
C VAL A 225 -6.01 -22.98 9.20
N SER A 226 -6.40 -23.92 8.36
CA SER A 226 -5.56 -24.50 7.32
C SER A 226 -5.66 -23.57 6.10
N LEU A 227 -4.65 -22.75 5.92
CA LEU A 227 -4.61 -21.68 4.92
C LEU A 227 -3.80 -22.10 3.71
N SER A 228 -4.38 -21.94 2.52
CA SER A 228 -3.67 -22.01 1.23
C SER A 228 -3.77 -20.67 0.51
N MET A 229 -2.64 -20.04 0.23
CA MET A 229 -2.56 -18.70 -0.39
C MET A 229 -1.55 -18.69 -1.53
N PRO A 230 -1.91 -18.24 -2.74
CA PRO A 230 -0.97 -18.16 -3.84
C PRO A 230 0.09 -17.08 -3.60
N LYS A 231 1.31 -17.31 -4.06
CA LYS A 231 2.27 -16.22 -4.29
C LYS A 231 1.76 -15.36 -5.43
N PHE A 232 1.85 -14.05 -5.26
CA PHE A 232 1.43 -13.14 -6.33
C PHE A 232 2.30 -11.90 -6.41
N GLU A 233 2.38 -11.36 -7.60
CA GLU A 233 2.91 -10.03 -7.88
C GLU A 233 1.86 -9.29 -8.71
N MET A 234 1.37 -8.17 -8.18
CA MET A 234 0.40 -7.32 -8.87
C MET A 234 0.98 -5.94 -9.06
N LYS A 235 0.79 -5.40 -10.26
CA LYS A 235 1.12 -4.02 -10.61
C LYS A 235 -0.15 -3.33 -11.09
N TYR A 236 -0.46 -2.23 -10.48
CA TYR A 236 -1.58 -1.39 -10.90
C TYR A 236 -1.09 -0.01 -11.23
N GLY A 237 -1.55 0.55 -12.34
CA GLY A 237 -1.24 1.91 -12.73
C GLY A 237 -2.39 2.50 -13.52
N LYS A 238 -2.80 3.71 -13.14
CA LYS A 238 -3.90 4.41 -13.79
C LYS A 238 -3.67 5.92 -13.80
N GLU A 239 -4.08 6.52 -14.89
CA GLU A 239 -4.32 7.96 -14.95
C GLU A 239 -5.68 8.24 -14.29
N LEU A 240 -5.69 9.11 -13.27
CA LEU A 240 -6.83 9.27 -12.36
C LEU A 240 -7.82 10.35 -12.78
N LYS A 241 -7.59 11.08 -13.88
CA LYS A 241 -8.38 12.23 -14.29
C LYS A 241 -9.89 11.99 -14.31
N ASP A 242 -10.31 10.90 -14.96
CA ASP A 242 -11.74 10.62 -15.10
C ASP A 242 -12.37 10.23 -13.75
N ILE A 243 -11.66 9.45 -12.95
CA ILE A 243 -12.10 9.06 -11.60
C ILE A 243 -12.26 10.30 -10.71
N LEU A 244 -11.26 11.19 -10.72
CA LEU A 244 -11.29 12.40 -9.91
C LEU A 244 -12.39 13.37 -10.34
N LYS A 245 -12.69 13.44 -11.64
CA LYS A 245 -13.86 14.18 -12.15
C LYS A 245 -15.17 13.61 -11.61
N GLU A 246 -15.33 12.28 -11.64
CA GLU A 246 -16.51 11.61 -11.08
C GLU A 246 -16.66 11.83 -9.57
N LEU A 247 -15.55 12.01 -8.86
CA LEU A 247 -15.52 12.33 -7.43
C LEU A 247 -15.76 13.83 -7.12
N GLY A 248 -16.05 14.65 -8.13
CA GLY A 248 -16.38 16.07 -7.96
C GLY A 248 -15.20 17.04 -8.06
N LEU A 249 -14.03 16.58 -8.49
CA LEU A 249 -12.84 17.40 -8.70
C LEU A 249 -12.72 17.92 -10.16
N GLU A 250 -13.84 18.11 -10.85
CA GLU A 250 -13.88 18.56 -12.25
C GLU A 250 -13.14 19.89 -12.46
N ALA A 251 -13.27 20.83 -11.51
CA ALA A 251 -12.73 22.18 -11.63
C ALA A 251 -11.22 22.22 -11.87
N ILE A 252 -10.45 21.26 -11.37
CA ILE A 252 -9.01 21.22 -11.57
C ILE A 252 -8.61 20.82 -13.00
N PHE A 253 -9.52 20.16 -13.73
CA PHE A 253 -9.29 19.70 -15.10
C PHE A 253 -9.97 20.54 -16.17
N ASP A 254 -10.91 21.43 -15.79
CA ASP A 254 -11.69 22.23 -16.73
C ASP A 254 -11.17 23.67 -16.87
N GLY A 255 -10.06 23.96 -16.19
CA GLY A 255 -9.41 25.27 -16.18
C GLY A 255 -9.75 26.06 -14.93
N CYS A 256 -8.73 26.37 -14.17
CA CYS A 256 -8.80 27.25 -12.99
C CYS A 256 -7.48 28.01 -12.82
N ILE A 257 -7.49 29.00 -11.95
CA ILE A 257 -6.27 29.71 -11.58
C ILE A 257 -5.69 29.05 -10.33
N TYR A 258 -4.50 28.52 -10.47
CA TYR A 258 -3.68 28.02 -9.36
C TYR A 258 -2.80 29.16 -8.85
N ASP A 259 -3.39 30.11 -8.12
CA ASP A 259 -2.82 31.42 -7.76
C ASP A 259 -1.43 31.39 -7.11
N ARG A 260 -1.07 30.28 -6.50
CA ARG A 260 0.30 30.07 -5.97
C ARG A 260 1.28 29.49 -6.99
N LEU A 261 0.78 28.83 -8.01
CA LEU A 261 1.59 28.21 -9.06
C LEU A 261 1.80 29.19 -10.23
N THR A 262 0.70 29.78 -10.72
CA THR A 262 0.69 30.64 -11.89
C THR A 262 -0.47 31.63 -11.84
N ASP A 263 -0.30 32.82 -12.49
CA ASP A 263 -1.37 33.79 -12.67
C ASP A 263 -2.21 33.48 -13.93
N GLU A 264 -1.87 32.44 -14.68
CA GLU A 264 -2.55 32.04 -15.91
C GLU A 264 -3.62 30.97 -15.60
N GLU A 265 -4.72 31.00 -16.33
CA GLU A 265 -5.73 29.96 -16.29
C GLU A 265 -5.14 28.69 -16.90
N MET A 266 -5.21 27.58 -16.17
CA MET A 266 -4.74 26.29 -16.64
C MET A 266 -5.59 25.15 -16.10
N ALA A 267 -5.51 24.01 -16.75
CA ALA A 267 -6.06 22.76 -16.29
C ALA A 267 -4.94 21.84 -15.81
N ALA A 268 -5.20 21.01 -14.81
CA ALA A 268 -4.33 19.90 -14.50
C ALA A 268 -4.25 18.98 -15.73
N GLY A 269 -3.06 18.57 -16.10
CA GLY A 269 -2.85 17.67 -17.23
C GLY A 269 -3.19 16.24 -16.85
N SER A 270 -2.26 15.54 -16.23
CA SER A 270 -2.38 14.13 -15.86
C SER A 270 -2.07 13.93 -14.39
N ILE A 271 -2.76 12.99 -13.77
CA ILE A 271 -2.48 12.53 -12.40
C ILE A 271 -2.26 11.03 -12.48
N TYR A 272 -1.02 10.60 -12.31
CA TYR A 272 -0.65 9.20 -12.38
C TYR A 272 -0.51 8.62 -10.97
N HIS A 273 -1.20 7.50 -10.76
CA HIS A 273 -1.05 6.68 -9.57
C HIS A 273 -0.59 5.29 -10.00
N LYS A 274 0.49 4.81 -9.40
CA LYS A 274 1.01 3.48 -9.67
C LYS A 274 1.40 2.79 -8.37
N THR A 275 0.98 1.55 -8.23
CA THR A 275 1.27 0.70 -7.08
C THR A 275 1.77 -0.65 -7.56
N ALA A 276 2.58 -1.28 -6.74
CA ALA A 276 2.96 -2.67 -6.91
C ALA A 276 2.97 -3.37 -5.55
N ILE A 277 2.50 -4.60 -5.53
CA ILE A 277 2.57 -5.48 -4.38
C ILE A 277 3.14 -6.82 -4.82
N LYS A 278 4.06 -7.35 -4.04
CA LYS A 278 4.61 -8.69 -4.22
C LYS A 278 4.52 -9.42 -2.90
N ASN A 279 3.88 -10.57 -2.91
CA ASN A 279 3.67 -11.39 -1.73
C ASN A 279 4.31 -12.78 -1.92
N ASP A 280 5.09 -13.19 -0.93
CA ASP A 280 5.73 -14.50 -0.87
C ASP A 280 5.71 -15.08 0.56
N GLU A 281 6.39 -16.19 0.79
CA GLU A 281 6.40 -16.90 2.07
C GLU A 281 6.89 -16.05 3.25
N ASN A 282 7.71 -15.04 3.01
CA ASN A 282 8.27 -14.20 4.06
C ASN A 282 7.40 -12.97 4.38
N GLY A 283 6.48 -12.60 3.48
CA GLY A 283 5.65 -11.40 3.59
C GLY A 283 5.51 -10.65 2.29
N THR A 284 5.16 -9.39 2.41
CA THR A 284 5.17 -8.45 1.28
C THR A 284 6.58 -7.89 1.13
N GLU A 285 7.30 -8.31 0.08
CA GLU A 285 8.68 -7.94 -0.24
C GLU A 285 9.70 -8.09 0.92
N ALA A 286 9.51 -9.08 1.79
CA ALA A 286 10.36 -9.30 2.95
C ALA A 286 11.62 -10.13 2.62
N ALA A 287 12.75 -9.79 3.27
CA ALA A 287 13.91 -10.67 3.34
C ALA A 287 13.66 -11.73 4.43
N ALA A 288 14.04 -12.97 4.17
CA ALA A 288 13.80 -14.10 5.07
C ALA A 288 14.36 -13.84 6.47
N VAL A 289 13.47 -13.82 7.47
CA VAL A 289 13.81 -13.93 8.88
C VAL A 289 13.11 -15.16 9.42
N THR A 290 13.86 -16.25 9.56
CA THR A 290 13.33 -17.47 10.17
C THR A 290 13.41 -17.33 11.67
N MET A 291 12.32 -16.96 12.33
CA MET A 291 12.17 -17.12 13.78
C MET A 291 11.33 -18.37 14.03
N ALA A 292 11.98 -19.44 14.51
CA ALA A 292 11.26 -20.58 15.04
C ALA A 292 10.84 -20.24 16.49
N LEU A 293 9.62 -19.76 16.67
CA LEU A 293 8.97 -19.70 17.97
C LEU A 293 8.39 -21.10 18.27
N MET A 294 9.03 -21.81 19.21
CA MET A 294 8.41 -22.97 19.82
C MET A 294 7.40 -22.50 20.85
N GLU A 295 6.13 -22.43 20.50
CA GLU A 295 5.07 -22.29 21.49
C GLU A 295 4.77 -23.64 22.14
N ALA A 296 4.68 -23.64 23.48
CA ALA A 296 4.26 -24.80 24.24
C ALA A 296 2.77 -25.05 23.96
N MET A 297 2.44 -26.15 23.30
CA MET A 297 1.08 -26.61 23.06
C MET A 297 0.34 -26.78 24.39
N ALA A 298 -0.48 -25.79 24.77
CA ALA A 298 -1.58 -26.08 25.70
C ALA A 298 -2.63 -26.84 24.90
N LEU A 299 -3.07 -27.98 25.44
CA LEU A 299 -4.19 -28.77 24.90
C LEU A 299 -5.47 -27.90 25.00
N LEU A 300 -5.75 -27.14 23.95
CA LEU A 300 -7.07 -26.55 23.74
C LEU A 300 -8.01 -27.65 23.21
N PRO A 301 -9.33 -27.55 23.43
CA PRO A 301 -10.28 -28.43 22.79
C PRO A 301 -10.03 -28.44 21.28
N GLU A 302 -10.15 -29.60 20.63
CA GLU A 302 -10.13 -29.69 19.16
C GLU A 302 -11.34 -28.90 18.64
N ASP A 303 -11.15 -27.62 18.36
CA ASP A 303 -12.04 -26.87 17.48
C ASP A 303 -11.86 -27.41 16.06
N ASP A 304 -12.94 -27.53 15.31
CA ASP A 304 -12.87 -27.94 13.91
C ASP A 304 -11.95 -26.99 13.15
N ILE A 305 -10.90 -27.54 12.50
CA ILE A 305 -9.96 -26.78 11.68
C ILE A 305 -10.73 -26.18 10.50
N VAL A 306 -10.64 -24.89 10.34
CA VAL A 306 -11.27 -24.19 9.21
C VAL A 306 -10.36 -24.30 7.98
N GLU A 307 -10.89 -24.77 6.86
CA GLU A 307 -10.15 -24.72 5.59
C GLU A 307 -10.44 -23.42 4.83
N MET A 308 -9.39 -22.70 4.45
CA MET A 308 -9.45 -21.51 3.62
C MET A 308 -8.47 -21.64 2.45
N ASN A 309 -9.00 -21.98 1.28
CA ASN A 309 -8.22 -22.24 0.07
C ASN A 309 -8.43 -21.12 -0.95
N MET A 310 -7.44 -20.26 -1.12
CA MET A 310 -7.46 -19.13 -2.05
C MET A 310 -7.07 -19.57 -3.47
N ASP A 311 -7.79 -20.55 -4.02
CA ASP A 311 -7.58 -21.10 -5.37
C ASP A 311 -8.40 -20.39 -6.46
N HIS A 312 -9.14 -19.35 -6.11
CA HIS A 312 -9.97 -18.52 -6.99
C HIS A 312 -9.89 -17.05 -6.57
N PRO A 313 -10.45 -16.09 -7.35
CA PRO A 313 -10.31 -14.68 -7.08
C PRO A 313 -10.75 -14.28 -5.67
N PHE A 314 -9.84 -13.60 -4.95
CA PHE A 314 -10.02 -13.05 -3.61
C PHE A 314 -9.68 -11.56 -3.61
N TYR A 315 -10.04 -10.86 -2.53
CA TYR A 315 -9.76 -9.44 -2.30
C TYR A 315 -8.99 -9.24 -0.99
#